data_9592bd5bd1243662020539ffa0f83cb5
#
_entry.id   9592bd5bd1243662020539ffa0f83cb5
#
_cell.length_a   1.000
_cell.length_b   1.000
_cell.length_c   1.000
_cell.angle_alpha   90.00
_cell.angle_beta   90.00
_cell.angle_gamma   90.00
#
_symmetry.space_group_name_H-M   'P 1'
#
loop_
_entity.id
_entity.type
_entity.pdbx_description
1 polymer ?
#
loop_
_entity_poly.entity_id
_entity_poly.type
_entity_poly.pdbx_seq_one_letter_code
_entity_poly.pdbx_strand_id
1 'polypeptide(L)'
;MSDSLSQTFLAITRNSTDLEWLQGALAPLGQVVSAGTGSLDELLALVDVTFAGLVFVGLDRENVVAQSALIEGALEAKPMLAVVALGDGMDNQLVLNAMRAGARDFVAYGSRSSEVAGLVRRLSKRL
;
A
#
# COMPACT_ATOMS: atom_id res chain seq x y z
N MET A 1 15.89 18.97 -12.00
CA MET A 1 15.21 18.66 -11.68
C MET A 1 14.77 17.39 -11.48
N SER A 2 15.11 16.64 -11.45
CA SER A 2 14.70 15.32 -11.34
C SER A 2 14.24 14.88 -10.00
N ASP A 3 14.51 15.62 -9.06
CA ASP A 3 14.01 15.35 -7.76
C ASP A 3 12.52 15.33 -7.72
N SER A 4 11.91 16.02 -8.61
CA SER A 4 10.47 15.98 -8.71
C SER A 4 9.95 14.59 -9.01
N LEU A 5 10.82 13.66 -9.39
CA LEU A 5 10.43 12.31 -9.68
C LEU A 5 10.30 11.45 -8.44
N SER A 6 10.84 11.91 -7.32
CA SER A 6 10.75 11.18 -6.10
C SER A 6 9.33 11.19 -5.56
N GLN A 7 8.80 10.02 -5.30
CA GLN A 7 7.47 9.88 -4.74
C GLN A 7 7.55 9.39 -3.31
N THR A 8 6.48 9.62 -2.56
CA THR A 8 6.32 9.05 -1.24
C THR A 8 5.17 8.08 -1.28
N PHE A 9 5.42 6.87 -0.80
CA PHE A 9 4.41 5.83 -0.66
C PHE A 9 4.23 5.57 0.81
N LEU A 10 3.00 5.30 1.22
CA LEU A 10 2.73 4.95 2.61
C LEU A 10 2.52 3.45 2.70
N ALA A 11 2.88 2.86 3.83
CA ALA A 11 2.71 1.43 4.02
C ALA A 11 2.33 1.11 5.45
N ILE A 12 1.37 0.22 5.59
CA ILE A 12 1.01 -0.39 6.86
C ILE A 12 1.41 -1.85 6.74
N THR A 13 2.52 -2.23 7.35
CA THR A 13 3.06 -3.57 7.27
C THR A 13 3.00 -4.24 8.64
N ARG A 14 3.05 -5.57 8.64
CA ARG A 14 2.98 -6.34 9.89
C ARG A 14 4.25 -6.23 10.73
N ASN A 15 5.40 -5.96 10.09
CA ASN A 15 6.67 -5.88 10.81
C ASN A 15 7.68 -5.08 9.99
N SER A 16 8.85 -4.84 10.61
CA SER A 16 9.88 -4.03 9.97
C SER A 16 10.55 -4.75 8.80
N THR A 17 10.59 -6.07 8.83
CA THR A 17 11.18 -6.83 7.73
C THR A 17 10.39 -6.63 6.45
N ASP A 18 9.07 -6.69 6.54
CA ASP A 18 8.22 -6.45 5.38
C ASP A 18 8.34 -5.02 4.88
N LEU A 19 8.46 -4.08 5.79
CA LEU A 19 8.66 -2.68 5.42
C LEU A 19 9.99 -2.50 4.67
N GLU A 20 11.06 -3.11 5.18
CA GLU A 20 12.36 -3.02 4.52
C GLU A 20 12.35 -3.64 3.14
N TRP A 21 11.67 -4.77 2.99
CA TRP A 21 11.50 -5.40 1.69
C TRP A 21 10.84 -4.44 0.71
N LEU A 22 9.77 -3.80 1.13
CA LEU A 22 9.04 -2.88 0.28
C LEU A 22 9.87 -1.64 -0.05
N GLN A 23 10.57 -1.11 0.95
CA GLN A 23 11.46 0.04 0.75
C GLN A 23 12.53 -0.27 -0.28
N GLY A 24 13.13 -1.45 -0.19
CA GLY A 24 14.15 -1.87 -1.15
C GLY A 24 13.59 -2.02 -2.55
N ALA A 25 12.40 -2.61 -2.67
CA ALA A 25 11.79 -2.82 -3.98
C ALA A 25 11.42 -1.50 -4.67
N LEU A 26 11.06 -0.49 -3.91
CA LEU A 26 10.59 0.78 -4.46
C LEU A 26 11.63 1.89 -4.42
N ALA A 27 12.85 1.60 -3.94
CA ALA A 27 13.89 2.62 -3.85
C ALA A 27 14.12 3.40 -5.15
N PRO A 28 14.09 2.77 -6.34
CA PRO A 28 14.27 3.52 -7.56
C PRO A 28 13.14 4.51 -7.88
N LEU A 29 11.98 4.34 -7.26
CA LEU A 29 10.80 5.15 -7.56
C LEU A 29 10.54 6.22 -6.50
N GLY A 30 10.96 5.99 -5.27
CA GLY A 30 10.71 6.92 -4.20
C GLY A 30 10.94 6.27 -2.85
N GLN A 31 10.37 6.87 -1.82
CA GLN A 31 10.55 6.36 -0.47
C GLN A 31 9.24 5.82 0.08
N VAL A 32 9.35 4.78 0.90
CA VAL A 32 8.21 4.18 1.57
C VAL A 32 8.26 4.57 3.05
N VAL A 33 7.20 5.17 3.53
CA VAL A 33 7.11 5.64 4.91
C VAL A 33 6.05 4.82 5.63
N SER A 34 6.39 4.35 6.83
CA SER A 34 5.44 3.60 7.63
C SER A 34 4.28 4.51 8.07
N ALA A 35 3.06 4.02 7.92
CA ALA A 35 1.87 4.76 8.33
C ALA A 35 1.40 4.38 9.73
N GLY A 36 2.26 3.75 10.52
CA GLY A 36 1.98 3.49 11.92
C GLY A 36 1.11 2.27 12.14
N THR A 37 0.15 2.40 13.03
CA THR A 37 -0.60 1.27 13.55
C THR A 37 -1.84 0.88 12.77
N GLY A 38 -2.13 1.58 11.70
CA GLY A 38 -3.30 1.26 10.89
C GLY A 38 -4.56 2.01 11.29
N SER A 39 -4.43 3.10 12.03
CA SER A 39 -5.55 3.97 12.31
C SER A 39 -5.92 4.75 11.05
N LEU A 40 -7.21 4.83 10.75
CA LEU A 40 -7.67 5.57 9.59
C LEU A 40 -7.30 7.04 9.69
N ASP A 41 -7.47 7.63 10.86
CA ASP A 41 -7.17 9.06 11.04
C ASP A 41 -5.69 9.35 10.82
N GLU A 42 -4.81 8.49 11.33
CA GLU A 42 -3.38 8.66 11.12
C GLU A 42 -3.01 8.51 9.65
N LEU A 43 -3.61 7.53 8.99
CA LEU A 43 -3.34 7.31 7.59
C LEU A 43 -3.75 8.53 6.76
N LEU A 44 -4.94 9.04 6.99
CA LEU A 44 -5.43 10.19 6.23
C LEU A 44 -4.58 11.44 6.49
N ALA A 45 -4.15 11.63 7.73
CA ALA A 45 -3.27 12.75 8.05
C ALA A 45 -1.94 12.65 7.31
N LEU A 46 -1.37 11.44 7.24
CA LEU A 46 -0.12 11.24 6.52
C LEU A 46 -0.29 11.44 5.01
N VAL A 47 -1.42 10.99 4.45
CA VAL A 47 -1.70 11.24 3.04
C VAL A 47 -1.71 12.75 2.77
N ASP A 48 -2.34 13.51 3.64
CA ASP A 48 -2.42 14.96 3.45
C ASP A 48 -1.04 15.63 3.53
N VAL A 49 -0.21 15.18 4.46
CA VAL A 49 1.11 15.79 4.68
C VAL A 49 2.10 15.39 3.58
N THR A 50 2.06 14.13 3.15
CA THR A 50 3.05 13.62 2.22
C THR A 50 2.61 13.72 0.76
N PHE A 51 1.35 13.98 0.53
CA PHE A 51 0.75 13.96 -0.82
C PHE A 51 0.89 12.59 -1.48
N ALA A 52 0.96 11.53 -0.67
CA ALA A 52 1.07 10.18 -1.22
C ALA A 52 -0.19 9.83 -1.99
N GLY A 53 -0.02 9.30 -3.20
CA GLY A 53 -1.13 8.85 -4.02
C GLY A 53 -1.32 7.35 -3.97
N LEU A 54 -0.43 6.64 -3.28
CA LEU A 54 -0.49 5.18 -3.22
C LEU A 54 -0.13 4.71 -1.83
N VAL A 55 -0.95 3.81 -1.31
CA VAL A 55 -0.80 3.25 0.03
C VAL A 55 -0.81 1.73 -0.05
N PHE A 56 0.14 1.10 0.63
CA PHE A 56 0.17 -0.35 0.78
C PHE A 56 -0.43 -0.72 2.13
N VAL A 57 -1.34 -1.67 2.14
CA VAL A 57 -1.98 -2.12 3.37
C VAL A 57 -1.81 -3.63 3.50
N GLY A 58 -1.13 -4.04 4.56
CA GLY A 58 -0.96 -5.47 4.84
C GLY A 58 -2.22 -6.08 5.37
N LEU A 59 -2.54 -7.27 4.90
CA LEU A 59 -3.70 -8.04 5.35
C LEU A 59 -3.25 -9.36 5.95
N ASP A 60 -3.94 -9.79 6.99
CA ASP A 60 -3.79 -11.13 7.54
C ASP A 60 -5.15 -11.61 8.02
N ARG A 61 -5.28 -12.91 8.20
CA ARG A 61 -6.57 -13.52 8.53
C ARG A 61 -7.15 -13.04 9.86
N GLU A 62 -6.28 -12.74 10.80
CA GLU A 62 -6.74 -12.37 12.15
C GLU A 62 -7.33 -10.96 12.16
N ASN A 63 -6.86 -10.10 11.29
CA ASN A 63 -7.24 -8.69 11.31
C ASN A 63 -7.92 -8.21 10.03
N VAL A 64 -8.27 -9.14 9.14
CA VAL A 64 -8.74 -8.79 7.80
C VAL A 64 -9.98 -7.90 7.82
N VAL A 65 -10.86 -8.06 8.81
CA VAL A 65 -12.08 -7.25 8.88
C VAL A 65 -11.72 -5.79 9.13
N ALA A 66 -10.86 -5.53 10.11
CA ALA A 66 -10.45 -4.16 10.42
C ALA A 66 -9.60 -3.58 9.29
N GLN A 67 -8.74 -4.41 8.70
CA GLN A 67 -7.87 -3.96 7.60
C GLN A 67 -8.67 -3.62 6.34
N SER A 68 -9.69 -4.41 6.05
CA SER A 68 -10.58 -4.13 4.92
C SER A 68 -11.37 -2.86 5.17
N ALA A 69 -11.85 -2.65 6.40
CA ALA A 69 -12.56 -1.43 6.76
C ALA A 69 -11.66 -0.21 6.61
N LEU A 70 -10.38 -0.36 6.93
CA LEU A 70 -9.42 0.72 6.75
C LEU A 70 -9.29 1.11 5.27
N ILE A 71 -9.18 0.11 4.40
CA ILE A 71 -9.11 0.36 2.95
C ILE A 71 -10.37 1.08 2.48
N GLU A 72 -11.54 0.58 2.87
CA GLU A 72 -12.80 1.17 2.48
C GLU A 72 -12.92 2.61 2.97
N GLY A 73 -12.56 2.85 4.22
CA GLY A 73 -12.62 4.19 4.80
C GLY A 73 -11.67 5.16 4.12
N ALA A 74 -10.47 4.70 3.79
CA ALA A 74 -9.49 5.54 3.12
C ALA A 74 -9.99 5.95 1.73
N LEU A 75 -10.56 4.99 0.99
CA LEU A 75 -11.05 5.28 -0.36
C LEU A 75 -12.32 6.11 -0.34
N GLU A 76 -13.12 5.99 0.71
CA GLU A 76 -14.30 6.83 0.86
C GLU A 76 -13.89 8.28 1.11
N ALA A 77 -12.88 8.48 1.95
CA ALA A 77 -12.39 9.83 2.25
C ALA A 77 -11.57 10.42 1.10
N LYS A 78 -10.83 9.55 0.39
CA LYS A 78 -9.93 9.98 -0.68
C LYS A 78 -10.09 9.07 -1.89
N PRO A 79 -11.12 9.29 -2.72
CA PRO A 79 -11.42 8.39 -3.84
C PRO A 79 -10.32 8.26 -4.88
N MET A 80 -9.42 9.23 -4.96
CA MET A 80 -8.33 9.19 -5.94
C MET A 80 -7.12 8.39 -5.45
N LEU A 81 -7.13 7.99 -4.18
CA LEU A 81 -6.04 7.22 -3.62
C LEU A 81 -6.01 5.82 -4.23
N ALA A 82 -4.81 5.33 -4.50
CA ALA A 82 -4.64 3.94 -4.93
C ALA A 82 -4.17 3.13 -3.73
N VAL A 83 -4.85 2.03 -3.48
CA VAL A 83 -4.49 1.11 -2.40
C VAL A 83 -4.05 -0.21 -3.00
N VAL A 84 -2.90 -0.69 -2.56
CA VAL A 84 -2.38 -2.00 -2.93
C VAL A 84 -2.30 -2.84 -1.66
N ALA A 85 -2.94 -3.98 -1.68
CA ALA A 85 -2.91 -4.87 -0.51
C ALA A 85 -1.66 -5.73 -0.54
N LEU A 86 -1.14 -6.05 0.63
CA LEU A 86 -0.02 -6.97 0.79
C LEU A 86 -0.50 -8.16 1.63
N GLY A 87 0.04 -9.33 1.37
CA GLY A 87 -0.34 -10.48 2.18
C GLY A 87 0.28 -11.76 1.66
N ASP A 88 -0.19 -12.86 2.25
CA ASP A 88 0.22 -14.21 1.81
C ASP A 88 -0.45 -14.49 0.47
N GLY A 89 0.36 -14.65 -0.56
CA GLY A 89 -0.14 -14.88 -1.92
C GLY A 89 -0.88 -16.19 -2.10
N MET A 90 -0.73 -17.12 -1.15
CA MET A 90 -1.43 -18.41 -1.21
C MET A 90 -2.82 -18.33 -0.57
N ASP A 91 -3.17 -17.22 0.03
CA ASP A 91 -4.45 -17.08 0.72
C ASP A 91 -5.45 -16.36 -0.17
N ASN A 92 -6.25 -17.13 -0.88
CA ASN A 92 -7.22 -16.57 -1.83
C ASN A 92 -8.29 -15.72 -1.13
N GLN A 93 -8.60 -16.01 0.12
CA GLN A 93 -9.57 -15.21 0.86
C GLN A 93 -9.08 -13.80 1.10
N LEU A 94 -7.79 -13.65 1.40
CA LEU A 94 -7.22 -12.31 1.57
C LEU A 94 -7.28 -11.53 0.27
N VAL A 95 -6.98 -12.19 -0.84
CA VAL A 95 -7.03 -11.52 -2.15
C VAL A 95 -8.46 -11.04 -2.43
N LEU A 96 -9.44 -11.89 -2.20
CA LEU A 96 -10.84 -11.53 -2.44
C LEU A 96 -11.27 -10.38 -1.53
N ASN A 97 -10.90 -10.43 -0.25
CA ASN A 97 -11.26 -9.36 0.68
C ASN A 97 -10.63 -8.03 0.25
N ALA A 98 -9.39 -8.08 -0.20
CA ALA A 98 -8.70 -6.87 -0.66
C ALA A 98 -9.43 -6.24 -1.84
N MET A 99 -9.76 -7.06 -2.83
CA MET A 99 -10.40 -6.54 -4.04
C MET A 99 -11.80 -6.01 -3.75
N ARG A 100 -12.54 -6.68 -2.88
CA ARG A 100 -13.87 -6.22 -2.48
C ARG A 100 -13.82 -4.91 -1.72
N ALA A 101 -12.76 -4.71 -0.93
CA ALA A 101 -12.59 -3.46 -0.19
C ALA A 101 -12.20 -2.30 -1.08
N GLY A 102 -11.77 -2.56 -2.31
CA GLY A 102 -11.42 -1.52 -3.26
C GLY A 102 -9.95 -1.43 -3.61
N ALA A 103 -9.14 -2.38 -3.16
CA ALA A 103 -7.71 -2.38 -3.52
C ALA A 103 -7.56 -2.52 -5.03
N ARG A 104 -6.58 -1.79 -5.58
CA ARG A 104 -6.27 -1.87 -7.01
C ARG A 104 -5.56 -3.14 -7.37
N ASP A 105 -4.77 -3.68 -6.44
CA ASP A 105 -4.01 -4.89 -6.69
C ASP A 105 -3.60 -5.51 -5.36
N PHE A 106 -3.01 -6.70 -5.44
CA PHE A 106 -2.54 -7.46 -4.29
C PHE A 106 -1.12 -7.93 -4.60
N VAL A 107 -0.19 -7.68 -3.69
CA VAL A 107 1.20 -8.10 -3.83
C VAL A 107 1.53 -9.09 -2.71
N ALA A 108 2.02 -10.26 -3.09
CA ALA A 108 2.45 -11.24 -2.11
C ALA A 108 3.76 -10.80 -1.47
N TYR A 109 3.85 -10.98 -0.16
CA TYR A 109 5.11 -10.72 0.54
C TYR A 109 6.23 -11.53 -0.09
N GLY A 110 7.38 -10.90 -0.28
CA GLY A 110 8.54 -11.57 -0.85
C GLY A 110 8.56 -11.59 -2.37
N SER A 111 7.60 -10.93 -3.01
CA SER A 111 7.64 -10.82 -4.48
C SER A 111 8.92 -10.11 -4.92
N ARG A 112 9.32 -10.37 -6.15
CA ARG A 112 10.54 -9.76 -6.70
C ARG A 112 10.39 -8.25 -6.77
N SER A 113 11.50 -7.57 -6.53
CA SER A 113 11.51 -6.11 -6.59
C SER A 113 11.02 -5.59 -7.93
N SER A 114 11.38 -6.25 -9.02
CA SER A 114 10.96 -5.82 -10.36
C SER A 114 9.45 -5.91 -10.53
N GLU A 115 8.81 -6.90 -9.93
CA GLU A 115 7.37 -7.04 -10.01
C GLU A 115 6.66 -5.94 -9.25
N VAL A 116 7.16 -5.64 -8.05
CA VAL A 116 6.57 -4.59 -7.22
C VAL A 116 6.74 -3.23 -7.89
N ALA A 117 7.94 -2.93 -8.35
CA ALA A 117 8.21 -1.66 -9.02
C ALA A 117 7.40 -1.53 -10.31
N GLY A 118 7.26 -2.62 -11.07
CA GLY A 118 6.48 -2.61 -12.29
C GLY A 118 5.01 -2.30 -12.04
N LEU A 119 4.46 -2.90 -10.98
CA LEU A 119 3.09 -2.63 -10.59
C LEU A 119 2.89 -1.15 -10.26
N VAL A 120 3.78 -0.61 -9.44
CA VAL A 120 3.67 0.80 -9.03
C VAL A 120 3.77 1.73 -10.23
N ARG A 121 4.68 1.43 -11.17
CA ARG A 121 4.79 2.25 -12.38
C ARG A 121 3.49 2.25 -13.18
N ARG A 122 2.84 1.10 -13.30
CA ARG A 122 1.58 1.01 -14.02
C ARG A 122 0.49 1.81 -13.34
N LEU A 123 0.39 1.72 -12.02
CA LEU A 123 -0.61 2.46 -11.28
C LEU A 123 -0.35 3.96 -11.33
N SER A 124 0.90 4.36 -11.23
CA SER A 124 1.26 5.78 -11.25
C SER A 124 0.92 6.45 -12.58
N LYS A 125 1.01 5.71 -13.66
CA LYS A 125 0.69 6.26 -14.98
C LYS A 125 -0.78 6.61 -15.14
N ARG A 126 -1.63 6.03 -14.32
CA ARG A 126 -3.08 6.28 -14.41
C ARG A 126 -3.53 7.41 -13.52
N LEU A 127 -2.63 7.87 -12.70
CA LEU A 127 -2.94 8.98 -11.82
C LEU A 127 -2.64 10.30 -12.51
#